data_5a344a47b01eb59fc13f7ae58c3527a4
#
_entry.id   5a344a47b01eb59fc13f7ae58c3527a4
#
_cell.length_a   1.000
_cell.length_b   1.000
_cell.length_c   1.000
_cell.angle_alpha   90.00
_cell.angle_beta   90.00
_cell.angle_gamma   90.00
#
_symmetry.space_group_name_H-M   'P 1'
#
loop_
_entity.id
_entity.type
_entity.pdbx_description
1 polymer ?
#
loop_
_entity_poly.entity_id
_entity_poly.type
_entity_poly.pdbx_seq_one_letter_code
_entity_poly.pdbx_strand_id
1 'polypeptide(L)'
;NIERTWKMRSLREVRDSLLAREKKRIAVAAAEDRPVLEAVKEAVQMGIAEATLCGDEAKIRQIAEEIELDVNKVTIVNEPDIRKSAEAAVKLVHNGEAQLVMKGLIGTADFLRAVLNKEWGLRTGKILSHVAVFDSVKLDRLILMTDAAMVMYPTLEEKIAMINNTIPVCQALEIEDPKAAAVCAVEVLNPSMQPTLDAASLAIMSQRGQFKGITVDGPLALDNALNEDAARHKGIKSPVAGHADVLLMPNIECGNIMWKTLVYMARCEIAGVLMGAAAPVVITSRSDAPETKLNSIALALLIAGNKDKK
;
A
#
# COMPACT_ATOMS: atom_id res chain seq x y z
N ASN A 1 -23.30 0.47 21.50
CA ASN A 1 -21.86 0.44 21.15
C ASN A 1 -21.48 -0.98 20.79
N ILE A 2 -21.44 -1.30 19.50
CA ILE A 2 -20.75 -2.50 19.01
C ILE A 2 -19.29 -2.12 19.03
N GLU A 3 -18.50 -2.68 19.95
CA GLU A 3 -17.04 -2.53 19.90
C GLU A 3 -16.57 -3.08 18.55
N ARG A 4 -16.04 -2.21 17.70
CA ARG A 4 -15.42 -2.62 16.45
C ARG A 4 -14.17 -3.42 16.80
N THR A 5 -14.15 -4.67 16.41
CA THR A 5 -12.97 -5.54 16.59
C THR A 5 -12.15 -5.54 15.32
N TRP A 6 -10.97 -4.92 15.35
CA TRP A 6 -9.96 -5.10 14.31
C TRP A 6 -9.26 -6.44 14.55
N LYS A 7 -9.25 -7.30 13.54
CA LYS A 7 -8.56 -8.59 13.65
C LYS A 7 -7.04 -8.47 13.54
N MET A 8 -6.56 -7.44 12.80
CA MET A 8 -5.13 -7.10 12.72
C MET A 8 -4.94 -5.66 13.19
N ARG A 9 -4.16 -5.47 14.25
CA ARG A 9 -3.95 -4.17 14.90
C ARG A 9 -2.55 -3.60 14.65
N SER A 10 -1.61 -4.45 14.19
CA SER A 10 -0.22 -4.08 13.97
C SER A 10 0.34 -4.70 12.69
N LEU A 11 1.38 -4.11 12.13
CA LEU A 11 2.10 -4.67 10.98
C LEU A 11 2.83 -5.96 11.36
N ARG A 12 3.18 -6.15 12.63
CA ARG A 12 3.67 -7.43 13.13
C ARG A 12 2.62 -8.52 12.99
N GLU A 13 1.38 -8.27 13.39
CA GLU A 13 0.29 -9.24 13.24
C GLU A 13 0.02 -9.56 11.76
N VAL A 14 0.21 -8.59 10.85
CA VAL A 14 0.17 -8.84 9.39
C VAL A 14 1.22 -9.87 8.99
N ARG A 15 2.48 -9.70 9.43
CA ARG A 15 3.56 -10.66 9.16
C ARG A 15 3.24 -12.05 9.75
N ASP A 16 2.84 -12.08 11.01
CA ASP A 16 2.57 -13.33 11.73
C ASP A 16 1.39 -14.11 11.10
N SER A 17 0.39 -13.41 10.58
CA SER A 17 -0.75 -14.03 9.91
C SER A 17 -0.40 -14.80 8.63
N LEU A 18 0.73 -14.48 8.01
CA LEU A 18 1.22 -15.15 6.80
C LEU A 18 1.86 -16.50 7.09
N LEU A 19 2.32 -16.75 8.32
CA LEU A 19 2.96 -18.02 8.71
C LEU A 19 2.04 -19.23 8.54
N ALA A 20 0.74 -19.03 8.69
CA ALA A 20 -0.28 -20.09 8.54
C ALA A 20 -0.90 -20.15 7.14
N ARG A 21 -0.44 -19.32 6.18
CA ARG A 21 -0.98 -19.24 4.83
C ARG A 21 -0.05 -19.92 3.82
N GLU A 22 -0.62 -20.29 2.68
CA GLU A 22 0.17 -20.74 1.54
C GLU A 22 1.16 -19.65 1.10
N LYS A 23 2.42 -20.02 0.92
CA LYS A 23 3.47 -19.09 0.48
C LYS A 23 3.17 -18.59 -0.93
N LYS A 24 3.36 -17.30 -1.10
CA LYS A 24 3.25 -16.62 -2.39
C LYS A 24 4.63 -16.17 -2.84
N ARG A 25 4.79 -16.05 -4.15
CA ARG A 25 6.07 -15.71 -4.77
C ARG A 25 6.14 -14.22 -5.10
N ILE A 26 7.28 -13.63 -4.76
CA ILE A 26 7.66 -12.26 -5.11
C ILE A 26 8.55 -12.30 -6.34
N ALA A 27 8.24 -11.52 -7.38
CA ALA A 27 9.17 -11.23 -8.46
C ALA A 27 9.85 -9.89 -8.19
N VAL A 28 11.17 -9.88 -8.09
CA VAL A 28 11.96 -8.67 -7.83
C VAL A 28 12.65 -8.21 -9.11
N ALA A 29 12.39 -6.98 -9.52
CA ALA A 29 12.97 -6.35 -10.70
C ALA A 29 14.28 -5.63 -10.35
N ALA A 30 15.35 -5.85 -11.09
CA ALA A 30 16.70 -5.32 -10.82
C ALA A 30 17.11 -5.58 -9.35
N ALA A 31 17.20 -6.85 -9.01
CA ALA A 31 17.29 -7.32 -7.64
C ALA A 31 18.66 -7.09 -6.97
N GLU A 32 19.65 -6.62 -7.72
CA GLU A 32 20.99 -6.25 -7.22
C GLU A 32 20.96 -4.97 -6.37
N ASP A 33 20.12 -4.97 -5.35
CA ASP A 33 19.90 -3.87 -4.38
C ASP A 33 19.95 -4.45 -2.97
N ARG A 34 21.00 -4.11 -2.21
CA ARG A 34 21.24 -4.68 -0.88
C ARG A 34 20.04 -4.54 0.06
N PRO A 35 19.44 -3.33 0.25
CA PRO A 35 18.30 -3.19 1.16
C PRO A 35 17.06 -4.00 0.73
N VAL A 36 16.88 -4.22 -0.57
CA VAL A 36 15.80 -5.06 -1.10
C VAL A 36 16.09 -6.53 -0.83
N LEU A 37 17.33 -6.99 -1.09
CA LEU A 37 17.73 -8.37 -0.80
C LEU A 37 17.69 -8.69 0.70
N GLU A 38 18.02 -7.75 1.59
CA GLU A 38 17.87 -7.90 3.03
C GLU A 38 16.40 -8.15 3.43
N ALA A 39 15.47 -7.36 2.90
CA ALA A 39 14.05 -7.54 3.17
C ALA A 39 13.49 -8.86 2.58
N VAL A 40 13.92 -9.23 1.38
CA VAL A 40 13.56 -10.52 0.76
C VAL A 40 14.12 -11.69 1.54
N LYS A 41 15.41 -11.62 1.97
CA LYS A 41 16.04 -12.61 2.86
C LYS A 41 15.15 -12.86 4.08
N GLU A 42 14.77 -11.79 4.76
CA GLU A 42 13.98 -11.88 5.98
C GLU A 42 12.60 -12.52 5.72
N ALA A 43 11.90 -12.11 4.66
CA ALA A 43 10.62 -12.71 4.27
C ALA A 43 10.74 -14.21 3.96
N VAL A 44 11.81 -14.62 3.27
CA VAL A 44 12.08 -16.04 2.95
C VAL A 44 12.48 -16.83 4.19
N GLN A 45 13.31 -16.27 5.07
CA GLN A 45 13.73 -16.92 6.33
C GLN A 45 12.57 -17.07 7.31
N MET A 46 11.68 -16.08 7.40
CA MET A 46 10.43 -16.19 8.17
C MET A 46 9.48 -17.25 7.58
N GLY A 47 9.70 -17.68 6.34
CA GLY A 47 8.84 -18.65 5.68
C GLY A 47 7.52 -18.09 5.16
N ILE A 48 7.38 -16.77 5.03
CA ILE A 48 6.17 -16.10 4.55
C ILE A 48 6.15 -15.92 3.02
N ALA A 49 7.30 -16.05 2.34
CA ALA A 49 7.42 -15.84 0.91
C ALA A 49 8.37 -16.83 0.23
N GLU A 50 8.15 -17.03 -1.08
CA GLU A 50 9.16 -17.44 -2.05
C GLU A 50 9.59 -16.22 -2.87
N ALA A 51 10.80 -16.26 -3.48
CA ALA A 51 11.28 -15.14 -4.27
C ALA A 51 11.94 -15.59 -5.58
N THR A 52 11.67 -14.83 -6.66
CA THR A 52 12.42 -14.85 -7.90
C THR A 52 13.10 -13.49 -8.09
N LEU A 53 14.41 -13.51 -8.18
CA LEU A 53 15.28 -12.35 -8.29
C LEU A 53 15.69 -12.19 -9.75
N CYS A 54 15.19 -11.15 -10.43
CA CYS A 54 15.55 -10.83 -11.81
C CYS A 54 16.60 -9.72 -11.78
N GLY A 55 17.78 -9.93 -12.41
CA GLY A 55 18.86 -8.95 -12.43
C GLY A 55 20.20 -9.57 -12.77
N ASP A 56 21.28 -8.83 -12.53
CA ASP A 56 22.67 -9.28 -12.72
C ASP A 56 22.99 -10.36 -11.66
N GLU A 57 23.01 -11.63 -12.08
CA GLU A 57 23.24 -12.77 -11.19
C GLU A 57 24.56 -12.67 -10.42
N ALA A 58 25.62 -12.17 -11.04
CA ALA A 58 26.91 -12.05 -10.35
C ALA A 58 26.84 -11.06 -9.19
N LYS A 59 26.20 -9.91 -9.39
CA LYS A 59 26.00 -8.92 -8.34
C LYS A 59 25.01 -9.41 -7.28
N ILE A 60 23.93 -10.07 -7.70
CA ILE A 60 22.95 -10.66 -6.74
C ILE A 60 23.67 -11.65 -5.84
N ARG A 61 24.49 -12.57 -6.38
CA ARG A 61 25.24 -13.55 -5.60
C ARG A 61 26.27 -12.90 -4.67
N GLN A 62 26.97 -11.88 -5.15
CA GLN A 62 27.91 -11.13 -4.32
C GLN A 62 27.19 -10.50 -3.09
N ILE A 63 26.09 -9.79 -3.33
CA ILE A 63 25.34 -9.18 -2.23
C ILE A 63 24.75 -10.25 -1.32
N ALA A 64 24.24 -11.35 -1.90
CA ALA A 64 23.69 -12.47 -1.13
C ALA A 64 24.71 -13.09 -0.17
N GLU A 65 25.97 -13.26 -0.60
CA GLU A 65 27.07 -13.71 0.26
C GLU A 65 27.33 -12.73 1.40
N GLU A 66 27.40 -11.43 1.10
CA GLU A 66 27.65 -10.39 2.10
C GLU A 66 26.55 -10.30 3.18
N ILE A 67 25.30 -10.56 2.81
CA ILE A 67 24.16 -10.53 3.74
C ILE A 67 23.75 -11.91 4.25
N GLU A 68 24.47 -12.96 3.91
CA GLU A 68 24.15 -14.36 4.29
C GLU A 68 22.76 -14.83 3.80
N LEU A 69 22.36 -14.46 2.59
CA LEU A 69 21.17 -14.98 1.93
C LEU A 69 21.52 -16.33 1.27
N ASP A 70 20.86 -17.39 1.69
CA ASP A 70 20.99 -18.69 1.03
C ASP A 70 20.34 -18.66 -0.36
N VAL A 71 21.17 -18.59 -1.39
CA VAL A 71 20.72 -18.53 -2.79
C VAL A 71 19.99 -19.78 -3.27
N ASN A 72 20.08 -20.91 -2.55
CA ASN A 72 19.31 -22.12 -2.86
C ASN A 72 17.82 -21.98 -2.47
N LYS A 73 17.48 -21.00 -1.66
CA LYS A 73 16.10 -20.71 -1.24
C LYS A 73 15.37 -19.71 -2.12
N VAL A 74 16.04 -19.19 -3.15
CA VAL A 74 15.49 -18.23 -4.10
C VAL A 74 15.77 -18.69 -5.53
N THR A 75 14.96 -18.25 -6.47
CA THR A 75 15.22 -18.45 -7.89
C THR A 75 15.91 -17.19 -8.44
N ILE A 76 16.96 -17.33 -9.23
CA ILE A 76 17.62 -16.21 -9.90
C ILE A 76 17.37 -16.31 -11.40
N VAL A 77 16.89 -15.23 -12.00
CA VAL A 77 16.77 -15.03 -13.45
C VAL A 77 17.86 -14.04 -13.85
N ASN A 78 18.92 -14.55 -14.50
CA ASN A 78 20.04 -13.71 -14.93
C ASN A 78 19.64 -12.83 -16.10
N GLU A 79 19.42 -11.56 -15.83
CA GLU A 79 19.15 -10.53 -16.84
C GLU A 79 19.85 -9.21 -16.42
N PRO A 80 21.07 -8.97 -16.89
CA PRO A 80 21.86 -7.80 -16.49
C PRO A 80 21.30 -6.45 -16.98
N ASP A 81 20.48 -6.45 -18.05
CA ASP A 81 19.80 -5.24 -18.49
C ASP A 81 18.67 -4.90 -17.53
N ILE A 82 18.78 -3.74 -16.88
CA ILE A 82 17.84 -3.28 -15.83
C ILE A 82 16.39 -3.23 -16.34
N ARG A 83 16.15 -2.81 -17.59
CA ARG A 83 14.80 -2.71 -18.15
C ARG A 83 14.25 -4.10 -18.49
N LYS A 84 15.08 -4.97 -19.03
CA LYS A 84 14.70 -6.36 -19.32
C LYS A 84 14.50 -7.16 -18.05
N SER A 85 15.27 -6.90 -16.99
CA SER A 85 15.02 -7.52 -15.70
C SER A 85 13.65 -7.12 -15.11
N ALA A 86 13.24 -5.86 -15.29
CA ALA A 86 11.89 -5.42 -14.92
C ALA A 86 10.81 -6.07 -15.79
N GLU A 87 11.06 -6.22 -17.09
CA GLU A 87 10.17 -6.97 -17.98
C GLU A 87 10.03 -8.43 -17.54
N ALA A 88 11.14 -9.11 -17.24
CA ALA A 88 11.14 -10.49 -16.76
C ALA A 88 10.33 -10.63 -15.46
N ALA A 89 10.56 -9.77 -14.48
CA ALA A 89 9.84 -9.79 -13.21
C ALA A 89 8.33 -9.55 -13.38
N VAL A 90 7.94 -8.58 -14.22
CA VAL A 90 6.53 -8.29 -14.50
C VAL A 90 5.86 -9.43 -15.24
N LYS A 91 6.55 -10.07 -16.21
CA LYS A 91 6.03 -11.23 -16.93
C LYS A 91 5.78 -12.43 -16.04
N LEU A 92 6.62 -12.70 -15.04
CA LEU A 92 6.36 -13.73 -14.04
C LEU A 92 5.01 -13.52 -13.34
N VAL A 93 4.69 -12.26 -13.00
CA VAL A 93 3.40 -11.94 -12.37
C VAL A 93 2.26 -12.01 -13.38
N HIS A 94 2.47 -11.52 -14.59
CA HIS A 94 1.49 -11.60 -15.69
C HIS A 94 1.07 -13.04 -15.98
N ASN A 95 2.03 -13.95 -15.98
CA ASN A 95 1.83 -15.39 -16.25
C ASN A 95 1.29 -16.16 -15.03
N GLY A 96 1.17 -15.55 -13.87
CA GLY A 96 0.73 -16.21 -12.64
C GLY A 96 1.82 -16.99 -11.90
N GLU A 97 3.07 -16.91 -12.36
CA GLU A 97 4.23 -17.57 -11.75
C GLU A 97 4.70 -16.87 -10.46
N ALA A 98 4.35 -15.56 -10.31
CA ALA A 98 4.50 -14.81 -9.08
C ALA A 98 3.22 -14.01 -8.80
N GLN A 99 2.98 -13.62 -7.55
CA GLN A 99 1.72 -12.98 -7.14
C GLN A 99 1.86 -11.49 -6.88
N LEU A 100 3.09 -11.00 -6.80
CA LEU A 100 3.38 -9.57 -6.68
C LEU A 100 4.74 -9.25 -7.32
N VAL A 101 4.93 -8.00 -7.73
CA VAL A 101 6.20 -7.50 -8.22
C VAL A 101 6.76 -6.43 -7.29
N MET A 102 8.07 -6.49 -7.04
CA MET A 102 8.80 -5.52 -6.22
C MET A 102 9.89 -4.84 -7.03
N LYS A 103 10.01 -3.52 -6.84
CA LYS A 103 11.07 -2.70 -7.41
C LYS A 103 12.37 -2.84 -6.63
N GLY A 104 13.47 -3.16 -7.31
CA GLY A 104 14.83 -3.09 -6.81
C GLY A 104 15.60 -1.87 -7.34
N LEU A 105 16.80 -2.09 -7.87
CA LEU A 105 17.73 -1.05 -8.35
C LEU A 105 17.34 -0.52 -9.74
N ILE A 106 16.12 -0.08 -9.91
CA ILE A 106 15.60 0.52 -11.15
C ILE A 106 14.93 1.85 -10.85
N GLY A 107 14.95 2.79 -11.77
CA GLY A 107 14.19 4.04 -11.66
C GLY A 107 12.68 3.79 -11.65
N THR A 108 11.94 4.53 -10.80
CA THR A 108 10.48 4.34 -10.67
C THR A 108 9.75 4.48 -12.00
N ALA A 109 10.15 5.43 -12.85
CA ALA A 109 9.51 5.64 -14.16
C ALA A 109 9.70 4.43 -15.10
N ASP A 110 10.90 3.85 -15.16
CA ASP A 110 11.18 2.68 -16.00
C ASP A 110 10.47 1.43 -15.45
N PHE A 111 10.47 1.26 -14.15
CA PHE A 111 9.72 0.17 -13.50
C PHE A 111 8.22 0.26 -13.77
N LEU A 112 7.62 1.43 -13.60
CA LEU A 112 6.19 1.62 -13.88
C LEU A 112 5.86 1.47 -15.37
N ARG A 113 6.79 1.82 -16.26
CA ARG A 113 6.62 1.56 -17.70
C ARG A 113 6.51 0.06 -17.99
N ALA A 114 7.29 -0.78 -17.29
CA ALA A 114 7.18 -2.24 -17.39
C ALA A 114 5.84 -2.73 -16.80
N VAL A 115 5.50 -2.31 -15.59
CA VAL A 115 4.22 -2.66 -14.92
C VAL A 115 3.01 -2.30 -15.78
N LEU A 116 3.05 -1.14 -16.45
CA LEU A 116 1.95 -0.64 -17.28
C LEU A 116 2.09 -0.98 -18.76
N ASN A 117 2.96 -1.91 -19.14
CA ASN A 117 3.05 -2.36 -20.52
C ASN A 117 1.70 -2.89 -21.03
N LYS A 118 1.38 -2.59 -22.31
CA LYS A 118 0.06 -2.91 -22.87
C LYS A 118 -0.12 -4.39 -23.20
N GLU A 119 0.96 -5.10 -23.50
CA GLU A 119 0.92 -6.47 -23.99
C GLU A 119 1.12 -7.49 -22.87
N TRP A 120 2.13 -7.27 -22.03
CA TRP A 120 2.56 -8.20 -20.99
C TRP A 120 2.63 -7.59 -19.58
N GLY A 121 2.15 -6.35 -19.42
CA GLY A 121 2.12 -5.68 -18.12
C GLY A 121 0.91 -6.08 -17.27
N LEU A 122 0.73 -5.33 -16.20
CA LEU A 122 -0.31 -5.57 -15.18
C LEU A 122 -1.46 -4.53 -15.26
N ARG A 123 -1.70 -3.95 -16.43
CA ARG A 123 -2.74 -2.94 -16.62
C ARG A 123 -4.14 -3.51 -16.43
N THR A 124 -4.99 -2.75 -15.74
CA THR A 124 -6.42 -3.06 -15.58
C THR A 124 -7.35 -1.99 -16.15
N GLY A 125 -6.78 -0.87 -16.65
CA GLY A 125 -7.54 0.33 -16.98
C GLY A 125 -7.85 1.25 -15.80
N LYS A 126 -7.59 0.80 -14.56
CA LYS A 126 -7.71 1.62 -13.36
C LYS A 126 -6.45 2.48 -13.18
N ILE A 127 -6.57 3.61 -12.47
CA ILE A 127 -5.39 4.37 -12.05
C ILE A 127 -4.60 3.59 -11.01
N LEU A 128 -3.28 3.77 -11.01
CA LEU A 128 -2.44 3.34 -9.91
C LEU A 128 -2.46 4.39 -8.82
N SER A 129 -2.69 3.96 -7.59
CA SER A 129 -2.56 4.82 -6.40
C SER A 129 -1.79 4.10 -5.30
N HIS A 130 -1.10 4.89 -4.50
CA HIS A 130 -0.34 4.38 -3.37
C HIS A 130 -1.24 4.27 -2.15
N VAL A 131 -1.24 3.12 -1.52
CA VAL A 131 -1.89 2.89 -0.23
C VAL A 131 -0.81 2.62 0.80
N ALA A 132 -0.68 3.52 1.76
CA ALA A 132 0.13 3.36 2.95
C ALA A 132 -0.71 2.72 4.06
N VAL A 133 -0.10 1.84 4.84
CA VAL A 133 -0.66 1.31 6.08
C VAL A 133 0.33 1.62 7.18
N PHE A 134 -0.09 2.26 8.24
CA PHE A 134 0.79 2.57 9.35
C PHE A 134 0.21 2.08 10.67
N ASP A 135 1.14 1.65 11.51
CA ASP A 135 0.91 1.20 12.86
C ASP A 135 1.11 2.37 13.81
N SER A 136 0.08 2.75 14.52
CA SER A 136 0.17 3.82 15.52
C SER A 136 -0.14 3.30 16.91
N VAL A 137 0.87 3.30 17.75
CA VAL A 137 0.76 2.89 19.16
C VAL A 137 -0.38 3.62 19.91
N LYS A 138 -0.68 4.86 19.48
CA LYS A 138 -1.73 5.68 20.12
C LYS A 138 -3.14 5.30 19.69
N LEU A 139 -3.30 4.70 18.51
CA LEU A 139 -4.63 4.43 17.95
C LEU A 139 -5.08 2.99 18.14
N ASP A 140 -4.17 2.11 18.59
CA ASP A 140 -4.41 0.67 18.80
C ASP A 140 -5.09 -0.02 17.58
N ARG A 141 -4.78 0.47 16.39
CA ARG A 141 -5.25 -0.05 15.12
C ARG A 141 -4.40 0.41 13.94
N LEU A 142 -4.45 -0.33 12.85
CA LEU A 142 -3.87 0.08 11.58
C LEU A 142 -4.71 1.18 10.93
N ILE A 143 -4.05 2.18 10.37
CA ILE A 143 -4.68 3.24 9.56
C ILE A 143 -4.11 3.19 8.16
N LEU A 144 -4.97 3.30 7.17
CA LEU A 144 -4.61 3.42 5.77
C LEU A 144 -4.58 4.88 5.35
N MET A 145 -3.71 5.21 4.41
CA MET A 145 -3.64 6.55 3.81
C MET A 145 -3.42 6.42 2.30
N THR A 146 -4.10 7.21 1.51
CA THR A 146 -3.96 7.31 0.05
C THR A 146 -4.13 8.77 -0.40
N ASP A 147 -3.33 9.38 -1.26
CA ASP A 147 -2.09 8.93 -1.85
C ASP A 147 -0.91 9.76 -1.30
N ALA A 148 0.25 9.15 -1.22
CA ALA A 148 1.46 9.80 -0.71
C ALA A 148 2.63 9.79 -1.73
N ALA A 149 2.44 9.14 -2.92
CA ALA A 149 3.56 8.86 -3.81
C ALA A 149 3.25 8.80 -5.32
N MET A 150 1.99 8.73 -5.75
CA MET A 150 1.63 8.48 -7.14
C MET A 150 0.74 9.55 -7.77
N VAL A 151 -0.40 9.86 -7.17
CA VAL A 151 -1.38 10.79 -7.73
C VAL A 151 -1.16 12.17 -7.12
N MET A 152 -0.73 13.12 -7.95
CA MET A 152 -0.28 14.45 -7.46
C MET A 152 -1.44 15.32 -6.97
N TYR A 153 -2.30 15.74 -7.87
CA TYR A 153 -3.47 16.60 -7.61
C TYR A 153 -4.72 15.91 -8.12
N PRO A 154 -5.27 14.96 -7.35
CA PRO A 154 -6.34 14.11 -7.82
C PRO A 154 -7.61 14.90 -8.11
N THR A 155 -8.20 14.66 -9.28
CA THR A 155 -9.57 15.04 -9.61
C THR A 155 -10.56 14.26 -8.74
N LEU A 156 -11.84 14.65 -8.75
CA LEU A 156 -12.89 13.89 -8.07
C LEU A 156 -12.94 12.41 -8.55
N GLU A 157 -12.81 12.17 -9.85
CA GLU A 157 -12.81 10.83 -10.44
C GLU A 157 -11.61 10.00 -9.96
N GLU A 158 -10.43 10.62 -9.91
CA GLU A 158 -9.24 9.96 -9.37
C GLU A 158 -9.38 9.66 -7.88
N LYS A 159 -9.98 10.57 -7.09
CA LYS A 159 -10.28 10.32 -5.66
C LYS A 159 -11.23 9.14 -5.46
N ILE A 160 -12.24 8.99 -6.31
CA ILE A 160 -13.12 7.83 -6.31
C ILE A 160 -12.31 6.55 -6.58
N ALA A 161 -11.43 6.56 -7.58
CA ALA A 161 -10.59 5.43 -7.90
C ALA A 161 -9.58 5.10 -6.78
N MET A 162 -8.99 6.11 -6.14
CA MET A 162 -8.10 5.95 -4.98
C MET A 162 -8.82 5.28 -3.82
N ILE A 163 -10.04 5.71 -3.48
CA ILE A 163 -10.87 5.05 -2.44
C ILE A 163 -11.12 3.59 -2.82
N ASN A 164 -11.54 3.31 -4.06
CA ASN A 164 -11.81 1.95 -4.51
C ASN A 164 -10.55 1.05 -4.46
N ASN A 165 -9.36 1.62 -4.67
CA ASN A 165 -8.10 0.90 -4.55
C ASN A 165 -7.75 0.51 -3.09
N THR A 166 -8.31 1.19 -2.08
CA THR A 166 -8.11 0.81 -0.68
C THR A 166 -8.96 -0.38 -0.25
N ILE A 167 -10.08 -0.65 -0.92
CA ILE A 167 -11.03 -1.71 -0.53
C ILE A 167 -10.37 -3.09 -0.46
N PRO A 168 -9.58 -3.55 -1.45
CA PRO A 168 -8.89 -4.84 -1.35
C PRO A 168 -7.87 -4.90 -0.20
N VAL A 169 -7.28 -3.75 0.16
CA VAL A 169 -6.36 -3.66 1.30
C VAL A 169 -7.11 -3.79 2.61
N CYS A 170 -8.23 -3.08 2.77
CA CYS A 170 -9.11 -3.23 3.94
C CYS A 170 -9.60 -4.68 4.09
N GLN A 171 -10.01 -5.31 3.01
CA GLN A 171 -10.46 -6.72 3.00
C GLN A 171 -9.34 -7.67 3.42
N ALA A 172 -8.11 -7.45 2.93
CA ALA A 172 -6.96 -8.28 3.30
C ALA A 172 -6.60 -8.12 4.77
N LEU A 173 -6.72 -6.91 5.32
CA LEU A 173 -6.53 -6.61 6.74
C LEU A 173 -7.74 -7.01 7.61
N GLU A 174 -8.77 -7.59 7.00
CA GLU A 174 -9.99 -8.03 7.70
C GLU A 174 -10.69 -6.89 8.47
N ILE A 175 -10.64 -5.66 7.92
CA ILE A 175 -11.37 -4.51 8.46
C ILE A 175 -12.83 -4.65 8.04
N GLU A 176 -13.70 -4.87 9.01
CA GLU A 176 -15.15 -4.95 8.81
C GLU A 176 -15.73 -3.54 8.70
N ASP A 177 -16.58 -3.29 7.69
CA ASP A 177 -17.22 -2.00 7.43
C ASP A 177 -16.21 -0.82 7.42
N PRO A 178 -15.22 -0.81 6.49
CA PRO A 178 -14.18 0.19 6.48
C PRO A 178 -14.76 1.59 6.24
N LYS A 179 -14.16 2.59 6.91
CA LYS A 179 -14.57 3.98 6.92
C LYS A 179 -13.47 4.88 6.37
N ALA A 180 -13.77 5.62 5.32
CA ALA A 180 -12.84 6.55 4.69
C ALA A 180 -13.21 8.00 4.99
N ALA A 181 -12.26 8.75 5.54
CA ALA A 181 -12.37 10.19 5.70
C ALA A 181 -11.72 10.91 4.53
N ALA A 182 -12.48 11.77 3.85
CA ALA A 182 -11.91 12.73 2.91
C ALA A 182 -11.31 13.90 3.71
N VAL A 183 -9.98 13.85 3.89
CA VAL A 183 -9.25 14.76 4.78
C VAL A 183 -9.11 16.13 4.15
N CYS A 184 -9.46 17.15 4.92
CA CYS A 184 -9.36 18.55 4.57
C CYS A 184 -8.76 19.35 5.73
N ALA A 185 -8.45 20.62 5.51
CA ALA A 185 -8.00 21.51 6.58
C ALA A 185 -9.13 21.96 7.50
N VAL A 186 -10.37 21.83 7.04
CA VAL A 186 -11.60 22.23 7.77
C VAL A 186 -12.69 21.17 7.57
N GLU A 187 -13.66 21.15 8.46
CA GLU A 187 -14.80 20.23 8.45
C GLU A 187 -16.07 20.80 7.83
N VAL A 188 -15.98 22.00 7.26
CA VAL A 188 -17.09 22.69 6.59
C VAL A 188 -16.80 22.92 5.13
N LEU A 189 -17.86 22.98 4.32
CA LEU A 189 -17.75 23.28 2.90
C LEU A 189 -17.27 24.71 2.70
N ASN A 190 -16.17 24.88 1.99
CA ASN A 190 -15.62 26.17 1.63
C ASN A 190 -15.39 26.25 0.11
N PRO A 191 -16.12 27.10 -0.61
CA PRO A 191 -15.98 27.23 -2.07
C PRO A 191 -14.58 27.59 -2.57
N SER A 192 -13.75 28.20 -1.71
CA SER A 192 -12.36 28.54 -2.04
C SER A 192 -11.38 27.39 -1.81
N MET A 193 -11.85 26.26 -1.29
CA MET A 193 -11.04 25.07 -0.99
C MET A 193 -11.58 23.87 -1.73
N GLN A 194 -11.09 23.61 -2.93
CA GLN A 194 -11.53 22.49 -3.79
C GLN A 194 -11.61 21.14 -3.06
N PRO A 195 -10.67 20.78 -2.16
CA PRO A 195 -10.78 19.51 -1.43
C PRO A 195 -12.07 19.36 -0.63
N THR A 196 -12.66 20.45 -0.11
CA THR A 196 -13.92 20.39 0.65
C THR A 196 -15.13 20.15 -0.26
N LEU A 197 -15.09 20.63 -1.50
CA LEU A 197 -16.13 20.42 -2.50
C LEU A 197 -16.11 18.95 -2.96
N ASP A 198 -14.92 18.41 -3.24
CA ASP A 198 -14.74 17.00 -3.59
C ASP A 198 -15.19 16.10 -2.44
N ALA A 199 -14.81 16.41 -1.21
CA ALA A 199 -15.18 15.66 -0.02
C ALA A 199 -16.71 15.60 0.17
N ALA A 200 -17.40 16.71 0.00
CA ALA A 200 -18.86 16.75 0.06
C ALA A 200 -19.51 15.91 -1.05
N SER A 201 -18.93 15.94 -2.27
CA SER A 201 -19.39 15.10 -3.38
C SER A 201 -19.22 13.61 -3.06
N LEU A 202 -18.07 13.20 -2.52
CA LEU A 202 -17.79 11.82 -2.10
C LEU A 202 -18.74 11.37 -0.98
N ALA A 203 -19.03 12.22 -0.01
CA ALA A 203 -19.98 11.93 1.07
C ALA A 203 -21.39 11.66 0.52
N ILE A 204 -21.88 12.49 -0.38
CA ILE A 204 -23.19 12.29 -1.02
C ILE A 204 -23.22 11.02 -1.88
N MET A 205 -22.13 10.73 -2.61
CA MET A 205 -22.01 9.48 -3.37
C MET A 205 -22.06 8.25 -2.44
N SER A 206 -21.41 8.31 -1.28
CA SER A 206 -21.43 7.26 -0.27
C SER A 206 -22.86 7.05 0.29
N GLN A 207 -23.54 8.13 0.68
CA GLN A 207 -24.92 8.08 1.16
C GLN A 207 -25.89 7.47 0.14
N ARG A 208 -25.63 7.66 -1.16
CA ARG A 208 -26.40 7.09 -2.26
C ARG A 208 -25.97 5.69 -2.67
N GLY A 209 -25.03 5.06 -1.93
CA GLY A 209 -24.60 3.70 -2.16
C GLY A 209 -23.73 3.50 -3.42
N GLN A 210 -23.08 4.55 -3.92
CA GLN A 210 -22.18 4.46 -5.08
C GLN A 210 -20.84 3.80 -4.75
N PHE A 211 -20.42 3.81 -3.47
CA PHE A 211 -19.30 3.00 -3.00
C PHE A 211 -19.79 1.65 -2.48
N LYS A 212 -19.08 0.58 -2.82
CA LYS A 212 -19.38 -0.79 -2.37
C LYS A 212 -18.29 -1.27 -1.43
N GLY A 213 -18.68 -1.61 -0.20
CA GLY A 213 -17.74 -2.18 0.80
C GLY A 213 -16.86 -1.14 1.52
N ILE A 214 -17.24 0.14 1.47
CA ILE A 214 -16.61 1.21 2.24
C ILE A 214 -17.59 2.37 2.42
N THR A 215 -17.61 2.96 3.60
CA THR A 215 -18.37 4.19 3.89
C THR A 215 -17.44 5.38 3.81
N VAL A 216 -17.82 6.41 3.04
CA VAL A 216 -16.99 7.62 2.83
C VAL A 216 -17.73 8.82 3.37
N ASP A 217 -17.04 9.70 4.10
CA ASP A 217 -17.57 10.99 4.54
C ASP A 217 -16.49 12.07 4.58
N GLY A 218 -16.93 13.31 4.57
CA GLY A 218 -16.09 14.51 4.60
C GLY A 218 -16.86 15.76 4.10
N PRO A 219 -16.23 16.95 4.23
CA PRO A 219 -14.85 17.18 4.67
C PRO A 219 -14.65 16.93 6.16
N LEU A 220 -13.51 16.33 6.52
CA LEU A 220 -13.10 16.11 7.90
C LEU A 220 -11.66 16.58 8.11
N ALA A 221 -11.41 17.34 9.16
CA ALA A 221 -10.03 17.60 9.58
C ALA A 221 -9.44 16.33 10.21
N LEU A 222 -8.11 16.22 10.23
CA LEU A 222 -7.44 15.00 10.66
C LEU A 222 -7.80 14.59 12.10
N ASP A 223 -7.89 15.55 13.00
CA ASP A 223 -8.31 15.33 14.39
C ASP A 223 -9.73 14.76 14.48
N ASN A 224 -10.65 15.32 13.70
CA ASN A 224 -12.05 14.85 13.67
C ASN A 224 -12.20 13.47 13.00
N ALA A 225 -11.33 13.16 12.03
CA ALA A 225 -11.35 11.86 11.37
C ALA A 225 -10.92 10.72 12.33
N LEU A 226 -9.94 10.99 13.21
CA LEU A 226 -9.27 9.98 14.03
C LEU A 226 -9.68 9.97 15.50
N ASN A 227 -10.28 11.05 16.03
CA ASN A 227 -10.62 11.22 17.45
C ASN A 227 -12.09 11.56 17.63
N GLU A 228 -12.80 10.67 18.32
CA GLU A 228 -14.24 10.81 18.58
C GLU A 228 -14.56 12.02 19.46
N ASP A 229 -13.70 12.33 20.45
CA ASP A 229 -13.90 13.49 21.32
C ASP A 229 -13.75 14.79 20.52
N ALA A 230 -12.79 14.88 19.63
CA ALA A 230 -12.62 16.04 18.76
C ALA A 230 -13.85 16.24 17.86
N ALA A 231 -14.36 15.15 17.25
CA ALA A 231 -15.57 15.20 16.44
C ALA A 231 -16.79 15.65 17.25
N ARG A 232 -16.96 15.12 18.47
CA ARG A 232 -18.06 15.46 19.37
C ARG A 232 -18.01 16.92 19.83
N HIS A 233 -16.82 17.44 20.20
CA HIS A 233 -16.65 18.84 20.61
C HIS A 233 -17.01 19.83 19.49
N LYS A 234 -16.77 19.46 18.24
CA LYS A 234 -17.15 20.26 17.06
C LYS A 234 -18.58 20.01 16.58
N GLY A 235 -19.34 19.14 17.27
CA GLY A 235 -20.73 18.84 16.91
C GLY A 235 -20.91 18.10 15.58
N ILE A 236 -19.87 17.39 15.10
CA ILE A 236 -19.90 16.70 13.80
C ILE A 236 -20.73 15.43 13.92
N LYS A 237 -21.76 15.33 13.08
CA LYS A 237 -22.58 14.13 12.93
C LYS A 237 -22.15 13.40 11.66
N SER A 238 -21.36 12.36 11.80
CA SER A 238 -20.77 11.61 10.69
C SER A 238 -20.63 10.13 11.06
N PRO A 239 -20.88 9.21 10.13
CA PRO A 239 -20.62 7.78 10.36
C PRO A 239 -19.13 7.44 10.38
N VAL A 240 -18.26 8.36 9.96
CA VAL A 240 -16.81 8.19 9.80
C VAL A 240 -16.01 8.94 10.86
N ALA A 241 -16.49 10.12 11.28
CA ALA A 241 -15.75 10.97 12.22
C ALA A 241 -15.41 10.23 13.52
N GLY A 242 -14.15 10.30 13.94
CA GLY A 242 -13.59 9.57 15.08
C GLY A 242 -13.23 8.12 14.81
N HIS A 243 -13.69 7.56 13.69
CA HIS A 243 -13.60 6.12 13.40
C HIS A 243 -13.00 5.80 12.03
N ALA A 244 -12.31 6.76 11.38
CA ALA A 244 -11.72 6.55 10.08
C ALA A 244 -10.65 5.45 10.10
N ASP A 245 -10.75 4.52 9.17
CA ASP A 245 -9.73 3.50 8.87
C ASP A 245 -8.86 3.92 7.70
N VAL A 246 -9.43 4.72 6.78
CA VAL A 246 -8.78 5.20 5.56
C VAL A 246 -8.79 6.72 5.55
N LEU A 247 -7.63 7.31 5.32
CA LEU A 247 -7.46 8.75 5.13
C LEU A 247 -7.22 9.01 3.63
N LEU A 248 -8.19 9.62 2.96
CA LEU A 248 -8.02 10.14 1.61
C LEU A 248 -7.38 11.52 1.70
N MET A 249 -6.15 11.65 1.26
CA MET A 249 -5.42 12.90 1.29
C MET A 249 -5.85 13.84 0.15
N PRO A 250 -5.86 15.16 0.36
CA PRO A 250 -6.31 16.10 -0.66
C PRO A 250 -5.37 16.17 -1.87
N ASN A 251 -4.07 15.98 -1.66
CA ASN A 251 -3.02 15.98 -2.68
C ASN A 251 -1.77 15.25 -2.17
N ILE A 252 -0.79 15.06 -3.06
CA ILE A 252 0.44 14.31 -2.77
C ILE A 252 1.31 14.98 -1.72
N GLU A 253 1.35 16.33 -1.66
CA GLU A 253 2.16 17.05 -0.67
C GLU A 253 1.69 16.73 0.73
N CYS A 254 0.38 16.79 0.97
CA CYS A 254 -0.21 16.44 2.27
C CYS A 254 0.09 14.99 2.63
N GLY A 255 -0.11 14.07 1.70
CA GLY A 255 0.15 12.64 1.90
C GLY A 255 1.62 12.35 2.15
N ASN A 256 2.52 12.92 1.34
CA ASN A 256 3.96 12.68 1.47
C ASN A 256 4.55 13.30 2.75
N ILE A 257 4.14 14.53 3.09
CA ILE A 257 4.54 15.17 4.35
C ILE A 257 4.06 14.33 5.53
N MET A 258 2.81 13.89 5.53
CA MET A 258 2.27 13.04 6.59
C MET A 258 3.04 11.71 6.68
N TRP A 259 3.31 11.03 5.56
CA TRP A 259 4.14 9.83 5.53
C TRP A 259 5.50 10.07 6.21
N LYS A 260 6.22 11.13 5.79
CA LYS A 260 7.54 11.44 6.36
C LYS A 260 7.45 11.82 7.83
N THR A 261 6.42 12.55 8.24
CA THR A 261 6.17 12.89 9.65
C THR A 261 5.97 11.62 10.50
N LEU A 262 5.16 10.69 10.03
CA LEU A 262 4.92 9.41 10.72
C LEU A 262 6.21 8.60 10.88
N VAL A 263 7.03 8.51 9.83
CA VAL A 263 8.30 7.75 9.86
C VAL A 263 9.35 8.44 10.72
N TYR A 264 9.64 9.71 10.46
CA TYR A 264 10.80 10.38 11.07
C TYR A 264 10.52 11.03 12.43
N MET A 265 9.30 11.50 12.66
CA MET A 265 8.94 12.19 13.90
C MET A 265 8.15 11.29 14.86
N ALA A 266 7.18 10.53 14.37
CA ALA A 266 6.36 9.66 15.19
C ALA A 266 6.91 8.23 15.32
N ARG A 267 7.92 7.86 14.51
CA ARG A 267 8.54 6.52 14.49
C ARG A 267 7.54 5.39 14.31
N CYS A 268 6.49 5.63 13.54
CA CYS A 268 5.52 4.60 13.20
C CYS A 268 6.16 3.57 12.27
N GLU A 269 5.84 2.29 12.49
CA GLU A 269 6.04 1.27 11.46
C GLU A 269 5.06 1.55 10.31
N ILE A 270 5.54 1.34 9.09
CA ILE A 270 4.76 1.65 7.89
C ILE A 270 4.98 0.58 6.82
N ALA A 271 3.96 0.35 6.03
CA ALA A 271 4.00 -0.45 4.81
C ALA A 271 3.38 0.34 3.67
N GLY A 272 3.80 0.08 2.43
CA GLY A 272 3.24 0.74 1.26
C GLY A 272 3.09 -0.21 0.08
N VAL A 273 1.99 -0.07 -0.65
CA VAL A 273 1.71 -0.87 -1.85
C VAL A 273 1.01 0.00 -2.89
N LEU A 274 1.35 -0.20 -4.17
CA LEU A 274 0.55 0.36 -5.26
C LEU A 274 -0.59 -0.59 -5.61
N MET A 275 -1.77 -0.03 -5.67
CA MET A 275 -3.01 -0.70 -6.05
C MET A 275 -3.55 -0.14 -7.36
N GLY A 276 -4.44 -0.89 -8.02
CA GLY A 276 -4.99 -0.53 -9.34
C GLY A 276 -4.43 -1.37 -10.48
N ALA A 277 -3.30 -2.04 -10.30
CA ALA A 277 -2.79 -3.06 -11.21
C ALA A 277 -3.44 -4.43 -10.99
N ALA A 278 -3.23 -5.37 -11.91
CA ALA A 278 -3.73 -6.75 -11.82
C ALA A 278 -3.19 -7.50 -10.58
N ALA A 279 -2.02 -7.11 -10.09
CA ALA A 279 -1.41 -7.64 -8.87
C ALA A 279 -0.85 -6.49 -8.01
N PRO A 280 -0.62 -6.69 -6.70
CA PRO A 280 0.03 -5.71 -5.85
C PRO A 280 1.44 -5.39 -6.35
N VAL A 281 1.83 -4.12 -6.28
CA VAL A 281 3.15 -3.64 -6.72
C VAL A 281 3.83 -2.96 -5.54
N VAL A 282 5.02 -3.44 -5.17
CA VAL A 282 5.80 -2.88 -4.06
C VAL A 282 6.84 -1.92 -4.61
N ILE A 283 6.69 -0.64 -4.26
CA ILE A 283 7.68 0.40 -4.54
C ILE A 283 8.10 1.01 -3.22
N THR A 284 9.36 0.82 -2.86
CA THR A 284 9.96 1.41 -1.67
C THR A 284 11.00 2.45 -2.05
N SER A 285 11.17 3.45 -1.20
CA SER A 285 12.24 4.42 -1.35
C SER A 285 13.60 3.79 -1.03
N ARG A 286 14.68 4.30 -1.64
CA ARG A 286 16.04 3.92 -1.23
C ARG A 286 16.33 4.24 0.22
N SER A 287 15.70 5.29 0.75
CA SER A 287 15.85 5.74 2.15
C SER A 287 14.97 4.99 3.14
N ASP A 288 14.07 4.11 2.68
CA ASP A 288 13.21 3.35 3.58
C ASP A 288 14.01 2.28 4.31
N ALA A 289 13.75 2.13 5.60
CA ALA A 289 14.35 1.11 6.44
C ALA A 289 14.04 -0.31 5.92
N PRO A 290 14.91 -1.30 6.16
CA PRO A 290 14.64 -2.70 5.79
C PRO A 290 13.28 -3.20 6.30
N GLU A 291 12.90 -2.81 7.50
CA GLU A 291 11.62 -3.17 8.10
C GLU A 291 10.41 -2.63 7.32
N THR A 292 10.47 -1.38 6.83
CA THR A 292 9.43 -0.82 5.95
C THR A 292 9.28 -1.64 4.67
N LYS A 293 10.40 -2.12 4.11
CA LYS A 293 10.40 -2.97 2.92
C LYS A 293 9.78 -4.33 3.22
N LEU A 294 10.15 -4.95 4.34
CA LEU A 294 9.58 -6.22 4.80
C LEU A 294 8.08 -6.09 5.07
N ASN A 295 7.65 -5.04 5.75
CA ASN A 295 6.24 -4.77 6.02
C ASN A 295 5.45 -4.58 4.71
N SER A 296 6.04 -3.89 3.72
CA SER A 296 5.41 -3.70 2.40
C SER A 296 5.29 -5.01 1.62
N ILE A 297 6.30 -5.87 1.70
CA ILE A 297 6.25 -7.23 1.17
C ILE A 297 5.11 -8.02 1.85
N ALA A 298 5.06 -8.03 3.17
CA ALA A 298 4.04 -8.77 3.92
C ALA A 298 2.62 -8.28 3.59
N LEU A 299 2.41 -6.97 3.52
CA LEU A 299 1.13 -6.40 3.12
C LEU A 299 0.73 -6.83 1.70
N ALA A 300 1.65 -6.78 0.74
CA ALA A 300 1.39 -7.18 -0.63
C ALA A 300 1.08 -8.69 -0.76
N LEU A 301 1.79 -9.54 0.00
CA LEU A 301 1.52 -10.98 0.08
C LEU A 301 0.13 -11.26 0.64
N LEU A 302 -0.27 -10.54 1.69
CA LEU A 302 -1.58 -10.67 2.31
C LEU A 302 -2.69 -10.31 1.31
N ILE A 303 -2.52 -9.19 0.58
CA ILE A 303 -3.47 -8.75 -0.45
C ILE A 303 -3.57 -9.77 -1.58
N ALA A 304 -2.44 -10.27 -2.07
CA ALA A 304 -2.39 -11.29 -3.12
C ALA A 304 -3.12 -12.57 -2.70
N GLY A 305 -2.89 -13.06 -1.48
CA GLY A 305 -3.55 -14.25 -0.95
C GLY A 305 -5.05 -14.10 -0.68
N ASN A 306 -5.56 -12.88 -0.56
CA ASN A 306 -7.00 -12.65 -0.38
C ASN A 306 -7.78 -12.67 -1.70
N LYS A 307 -7.13 -12.46 -2.85
CA LYS A 307 -7.75 -12.56 -4.17
C LYS A 307 -8.16 -14.00 -4.53
N ASP A 308 -7.43 -14.99 -4.02
CA ASP A 308 -7.67 -16.42 -4.31
C ASP A 308 -8.90 -16.98 -3.56
N LYS A 309 -9.48 -16.21 -2.63
CA LYS A 309 -10.66 -16.61 -1.85
C LYS A 309 -11.99 -16.22 -2.48
N LYS A 310 -11.97 -15.51 -3.61
CA LYS A 310 -13.15 -15.07 -4.39
C LYS A 310 -13.26 -15.86 -5.67
#